data_1ed0b5bc5d55083e42be7545b6423c20
#
_entry.id   1ed0b5bc5d55083e42be7545b6423c20
#
_cell.length_a   1.000
_cell.length_b   1.000
_cell.length_c   1.000
_cell.angle_alpha   90.00
_cell.angle_beta   90.00
_cell.angle_gamma   90.00
#
_symmetry.space_group_name_H-M   'P 1'
#
loop_
_entity.id
_entity.type
_entity.pdbx_description
1 polymer ?
#
loop_
_entity_poly.entity_id
_entity_poly.type
_entity_poly.pdbx_seq_one_letter_code
_entity_poly.pdbx_strand_id
1 'polypeptide(L)'
;MTVDIYNNRFYCGLKSFLKNNPVTRPVLMALRKRRAVKKQLAGAQVFHRQIHQVFPLVIKKFDSLGIDYFICFGTLLGAIRENDFIKHDDDLEFGVFSDQYYSQLAWKFDEIGFKKQYRYYLADSSIKNEGFVEKYSNGQIHFDLFVYSRSTDNIWCWSYLKDESNVLTAIKLQWPNSGLQRIIFQGLEVPVPRNPKGFLEALYGKGWSKPCVYWDDTMAGNISQIDKTRGRFEHV
;
A
#
# COMPACT_ATOMS: atom_id res chain seq x y z
N MET A 1 35.42 -19.51 17.34
CA MET A 1 34.69 -18.44 16.62
C MET A 1 34.80 -18.58 15.09
N THR A 2 34.54 -19.77 14.52
CA THR A 2 34.77 -20.07 13.09
C THR A 2 33.74 -21.04 12.49
N VAL A 3 32.55 -21.17 13.09
CA VAL A 3 31.53 -22.15 12.64
C VAL A 3 30.42 -21.53 11.77
N ASP A 4 30.27 -20.19 11.75
CA ASP A 4 29.10 -19.55 11.11
C ASP A 4 29.23 -19.24 9.60
N ILE A 5 30.44 -19.19 9.05
CA ILE A 5 30.65 -18.75 7.66
C ILE A 5 30.37 -19.89 6.65
N TYR A 6 30.63 -21.13 7.02
CA TYR A 6 30.41 -22.30 6.15
C TYR A 6 28.92 -22.68 6.03
N ASN A 7 28.16 -22.53 7.08
CA ASN A 7 26.72 -22.81 7.07
C ASN A 7 25.93 -21.84 6.18
N ASN A 8 26.35 -20.58 6.06
CA ASN A 8 25.62 -19.55 5.30
C ASN A 8 25.75 -19.74 3.77
N ARG A 9 26.92 -20.15 3.26
CA ARG A 9 27.14 -20.40 1.82
C ARG A 9 26.42 -21.66 1.33
N PHE A 10 26.46 -22.75 2.11
CA PHE A 10 25.75 -23.98 1.76
C PHE A 10 24.24 -23.79 1.78
N TYR A 11 23.73 -23.06 2.77
CA TYR A 11 22.30 -22.69 2.87
C TYR A 11 21.84 -21.78 1.73
N CYS A 12 22.65 -20.84 1.30
CA CYS A 12 22.37 -19.97 0.15
C CYS A 12 22.41 -20.75 -1.18
N GLY A 13 23.37 -21.64 -1.35
CA GLY A 13 23.48 -22.52 -2.53
C GLY A 13 22.30 -23.48 -2.63
N LEU A 14 21.92 -24.13 -1.53
CA LEU A 14 20.78 -25.04 -1.48
C LEU A 14 19.45 -24.30 -1.73
N LYS A 15 19.27 -23.13 -1.15
CA LYS A 15 18.10 -22.26 -1.44
C LYS A 15 18.02 -21.86 -2.90
N SER A 16 19.14 -21.48 -3.52
CA SER A 16 19.20 -21.10 -4.93
C SER A 16 18.92 -22.32 -5.84
N PHE A 17 19.50 -23.47 -5.54
CA PHE A 17 19.25 -24.71 -6.28
C PHE A 17 17.77 -25.12 -6.22
N LEU A 18 17.17 -25.16 -5.03
CA LEU A 18 15.75 -25.51 -4.84
C LEU A 18 14.82 -24.48 -5.51
N LYS A 19 15.22 -23.21 -5.57
CA LYS A 19 14.46 -22.12 -6.17
C LYS A 19 14.43 -22.19 -7.70
N ASN A 20 15.50 -22.67 -8.31
CA ASN A 20 15.67 -22.74 -9.76
C ASN A 20 15.36 -24.13 -10.36
N ASN A 21 15.14 -25.14 -9.53
CA ASN A 21 14.80 -26.48 -10.00
C ASN A 21 13.33 -26.55 -10.44
N PRO A 22 13.03 -26.95 -11.70
CA PRO A 22 11.66 -26.97 -12.23
C PRO A 22 10.69 -27.88 -11.47
N VAL A 23 11.20 -28.89 -10.76
CA VAL A 23 10.37 -29.83 -9.97
C VAL A 23 10.03 -29.26 -8.59
N THR A 24 10.99 -28.62 -7.92
CA THR A 24 10.81 -28.11 -6.55
C THR A 24 10.22 -26.71 -6.51
N ARG A 25 10.44 -25.91 -7.57
CA ARG A 25 9.95 -24.53 -7.68
C ARG A 25 8.42 -24.40 -7.48
N PRO A 26 7.55 -25.19 -8.14
CA PRO A 26 6.10 -25.11 -7.95
C PRO A 26 5.67 -25.40 -6.51
N VAL A 27 6.30 -26.41 -5.89
CA VAL A 27 6.01 -26.79 -4.49
C VAL A 27 6.43 -25.68 -3.52
N LEU A 28 7.63 -25.13 -3.72
CA LEU A 28 8.11 -24.01 -2.90
C LEU A 28 7.24 -22.75 -3.06
N MET A 29 6.81 -22.46 -4.28
CA MET A 29 5.89 -21.35 -4.54
C MET A 29 4.53 -21.58 -3.87
N ALA A 30 3.97 -22.78 -3.93
CA ALA A 30 2.72 -23.14 -3.25
C ALA A 30 2.84 -23.01 -1.73
N LEU A 31 3.96 -23.48 -1.15
CA LEU A 31 4.23 -23.34 0.29
C LEU A 31 4.39 -21.87 0.72
N ARG A 32 5.08 -21.07 -0.08
CA ARG A 32 5.22 -19.62 0.16
C ARG A 32 3.87 -18.91 0.08
N LYS A 33 3.08 -19.21 -0.95
CA LYS A 33 1.71 -18.68 -1.11
C LYS A 33 0.84 -19.03 0.11
N ARG A 34 0.87 -20.28 0.57
CA ARG A 34 0.14 -20.71 1.77
C ARG A 34 0.59 -19.95 3.03
N ARG A 35 1.91 -19.74 3.20
CA ARG A 35 2.44 -18.97 4.33
C ARG A 35 2.04 -17.50 4.26
N ALA A 36 2.11 -16.88 3.09
CA ALA A 36 1.68 -15.49 2.87
C ALA A 36 0.19 -15.32 3.19
N VAL A 37 -0.67 -16.19 2.67
CA VAL A 37 -2.12 -16.18 2.97
C VAL A 37 -2.37 -16.38 4.47
N LYS A 38 -1.66 -17.32 5.14
CA LYS A 38 -1.81 -17.52 6.58
C LYS A 38 -1.38 -16.29 7.39
N LYS A 39 -0.29 -15.62 6.97
CA LYS A 39 0.17 -14.38 7.61
C LYS A 39 -0.84 -13.25 7.42
N GLN A 40 -1.35 -13.07 6.21
CA GLN A 40 -2.38 -12.09 5.88
C GLN A 40 -3.65 -12.32 6.70
N LEU A 41 -4.14 -13.56 6.77
CA LEU A 41 -5.33 -13.90 7.59
C LEU A 41 -5.12 -13.63 9.10
N ALA A 42 -3.90 -13.86 9.60
CA ALA A 42 -3.57 -13.54 10.99
C ALA A 42 -3.52 -12.01 11.21
N GLY A 43 -2.96 -11.25 10.27
CA GLY A 43 -2.98 -9.79 10.26
C GLY A 43 -4.39 -9.25 10.23
N ALA A 44 -5.22 -9.75 9.32
CA ALA A 44 -6.63 -9.38 9.19
C ALA A 44 -7.43 -9.60 10.49
N GLN A 45 -7.17 -10.68 11.24
CA GLN A 45 -7.83 -10.90 12.53
C GLN A 45 -7.48 -9.83 13.57
N VAL A 46 -6.21 -9.39 13.62
CA VAL A 46 -5.78 -8.31 14.53
C VAL A 46 -6.39 -6.99 14.07
N PHE A 47 -6.33 -6.70 12.77
CA PHE A 47 -6.91 -5.52 12.15
C PHE A 47 -8.39 -5.38 12.49
N HIS A 48 -9.21 -6.38 12.20
CA HIS A 48 -10.66 -6.34 12.44
C HIS A 48 -11.08 -6.24 13.91
N ARG A 49 -10.23 -6.65 14.84
CA ARG A 49 -10.51 -6.45 16.27
C ARG A 49 -10.39 -4.99 16.71
N GLN A 50 -9.58 -4.21 16.04
CA GLN A 50 -9.17 -2.88 16.51
C GLN A 50 -9.56 -1.75 15.56
N ILE A 51 -9.82 -2.05 14.28
CA ILE A 51 -9.96 -1.04 13.25
C ILE A 51 -11.08 -0.05 13.56
N HIS A 52 -12.20 -0.51 14.13
CA HIS A 52 -13.32 0.36 14.49
C HIS A 52 -12.98 1.39 15.59
N GLN A 53 -11.93 1.13 16.39
CA GLN A 53 -11.41 2.08 17.37
C GLN A 53 -10.31 2.97 16.77
N VAL A 54 -9.48 2.40 15.91
CA VAL A 54 -8.30 3.06 15.34
C VAL A 54 -8.67 3.97 14.18
N PHE A 55 -9.55 3.54 13.28
CA PHE A 55 -9.93 4.32 12.10
C PHE A 55 -10.44 5.73 12.46
N PRO A 56 -11.34 5.91 13.45
CA PRO A 56 -11.76 7.25 13.88
C PRO A 56 -10.64 8.14 14.40
N LEU A 57 -9.62 7.55 15.05
CA LEU A 57 -8.46 8.31 15.54
C LEU A 57 -7.62 8.84 14.38
N VAL A 58 -7.37 7.99 13.37
CA VAL A 58 -6.61 8.36 12.18
C VAL A 58 -7.35 9.42 11.35
N ILE A 59 -8.66 9.24 11.12
CA ILE A 59 -9.50 10.22 10.40
C ILE A 59 -9.49 11.57 11.11
N LYS A 60 -9.76 11.63 12.43
CA LYS A 60 -9.71 12.86 13.21
C LYS A 60 -8.34 13.54 13.15
N LYS A 61 -7.27 12.74 13.14
CA LYS A 61 -5.92 13.28 13.00
C LYS A 61 -5.75 13.95 11.63
N PHE A 62 -6.11 13.28 10.52
CA PHE A 62 -6.07 13.88 9.19
C PHE A 62 -6.91 15.15 9.09
N ASP A 63 -8.15 15.14 9.59
CA ASP A 63 -9.02 16.32 9.60
C ASP A 63 -8.39 17.50 10.36
N SER A 64 -7.64 17.23 11.43
CA SER A 64 -6.94 18.25 12.22
C SER A 64 -5.73 18.89 11.53
N LEU A 65 -5.21 18.27 10.47
CA LEU A 65 -4.02 18.76 9.76
C LEU A 65 -4.31 19.84 8.74
N GLY A 66 -5.57 20.02 8.34
CA GLY A 66 -5.97 21.02 7.35
C GLY A 66 -5.44 20.75 5.93
N ILE A 67 -5.16 19.49 5.61
CA ILE A 67 -4.68 19.03 4.29
C ILE A 67 -5.78 18.22 3.60
N ASP A 68 -5.79 18.24 2.27
CA ASP A 68 -6.62 17.33 1.49
C ASP A 68 -6.04 15.91 1.55
N TYR A 69 -6.83 14.99 2.10
CA TYR A 69 -6.54 13.58 2.12
C TYR A 69 -7.76 12.81 1.62
N PHE A 70 -7.60 11.53 1.33
CA PHE A 70 -8.69 10.64 0.96
C PHE A 70 -8.33 9.17 1.20
N ILE A 71 -9.32 8.33 1.44
CA ILE A 71 -9.11 6.87 1.43
C ILE A 71 -8.98 6.38 0.00
N CYS A 72 -8.06 5.43 -0.23
CA CYS A 72 -7.76 4.87 -1.55
C CYS A 72 -7.62 3.34 -1.50
N PHE A 73 -7.30 2.71 -2.59
CA PHE A 73 -7.03 1.27 -2.72
C PHE A 73 -8.04 0.36 -2.00
N GLY A 74 -7.59 -0.59 -1.18
CA GLY A 74 -8.39 -1.56 -0.44
C GLY A 74 -9.36 -0.90 0.52
N THR A 75 -8.94 0.16 1.23
CA THR A 75 -9.81 0.91 2.14
C THR A 75 -10.99 1.55 1.40
N LEU A 76 -10.75 2.18 0.24
CA LEU A 76 -11.82 2.72 -0.61
C LEU A 76 -12.68 1.59 -1.19
N LEU A 77 -12.06 0.49 -1.63
CA LEU A 77 -12.78 -0.66 -2.18
C LEU A 77 -13.75 -1.24 -1.17
N GLY A 78 -13.31 -1.44 0.07
CA GLY A 78 -14.16 -1.88 1.17
C GLY A 78 -15.32 -0.93 1.44
N ALA A 79 -15.03 0.38 1.53
CA ALA A 79 -16.04 1.40 1.78
C ALA A 79 -17.13 1.45 0.70
N ILE A 80 -16.78 1.31 -0.58
CA ILE A 80 -17.73 1.44 -1.70
C ILE A 80 -18.45 0.11 -2.01
N ARG A 81 -17.74 -1.01 -1.87
CA ARG A 81 -18.27 -2.33 -2.25
C ARG A 81 -19.05 -3.00 -1.13
N GLU A 82 -18.51 -2.94 0.10
CA GLU A 82 -18.99 -3.70 1.25
C GLU A 82 -19.65 -2.83 2.31
N ASN A 83 -19.47 -1.50 2.22
CA ASN A 83 -19.76 -0.54 3.29
C ASN A 83 -19.08 -0.94 4.62
N ASP A 84 -17.97 -1.66 4.51
CA ASP A 84 -17.16 -2.15 5.62
C ASP A 84 -15.72 -2.37 5.12
N PHE A 85 -14.79 -2.67 6.05
CA PHE A 85 -13.44 -3.08 5.71
C PHE A 85 -13.43 -4.48 5.07
N ILE A 86 -12.56 -4.70 4.11
CA ILE A 86 -12.44 -5.98 3.41
C ILE A 86 -11.98 -7.06 4.41
N LYS A 87 -12.69 -8.19 4.48
CA LYS A 87 -12.48 -9.24 5.50
C LYS A 87 -11.07 -9.83 5.57
N HIS A 88 -10.32 -9.82 4.47
CA HIS A 88 -8.97 -10.37 4.39
C HIS A 88 -7.89 -9.29 4.34
N ASP A 89 -8.27 -8.02 4.46
CA ASP A 89 -7.37 -6.89 4.50
C ASP A 89 -6.80 -6.68 5.91
N ASP A 90 -5.58 -6.17 5.98
CA ASP A 90 -4.85 -6.01 7.24
C ASP A 90 -4.22 -4.62 7.40
N ASP A 91 -4.53 -3.68 6.50
CA ASP A 91 -4.05 -2.30 6.54
C ASP A 91 -5.11 -1.27 6.09
N LEU A 92 -4.74 0.00 6.23
CA LEU A 92 -5.48 1.13 5.71
C LEU A 92 -4.63 1.84 4.65
N GLU A 93 -5.27 2.43 3.65
CA GLU A 93 -4.57 3.21 2.64
C GLU A 93 -5.18 4.59 2.50
N PHE A 94 -4.31 5.60 2.59
CA PHE A 94 -4.64 7.00 2.46
C PHE A 94 -3.83 7.66 1.35
N GLY A 95 -4.46 8.58 0.64
CA GLY A 95 -3.81 9.47 -0.30
C GLY A 95 -3.72 10.90 0.25
N VAL A 96 -2.59 11.57 0.02
CA VAL A 96 -2.41 13.01 0.20
C VAL A 96 -1.77 13.60 -1.06
N PHE A 97 -1.94 14.88 -1.31
CA PHE A 97 -1.31 15.49 -2.47
C PHE A 97 0.12 15.98 -2.19
N SER A 98 1.01 15.85 -3.17
CA SER A 98 2.43 16.17 -3.04
C SER A 98 2.70 17.64 -2.72
N ASP A 99 1.83 18.55 -3.16
CA ASP A 99 1.88 19.98 -2.86
C ASP A 99 1.47 20.31 -1.41
N GLN A 100 0.80 19.39 -0.73
CA GLN A 100 0.37 19.52 0.67
C GLN A 100 1.15 18.59 1.62
N TYR A 101 1.95 17.66 1.07
CA TYR A 101 2.79 16.78 1.87
C TYR A 101 3.95 17.57 2.48
N TYR A 102 4.21 17.34 3.77
CA TYR A 102 5.35 17.87 4.50
C TYR A 102 5.95 16.82 5.44
N SER A 103 7.27 16.86 5.65
CA SER A 103 8.02 15.83 6.36
C SER A 103 7.60 15.65 7.82
N GLN A 104 7.05 16.71 8.44
CA GLN A 104 6.58 16.69 9.82
C GLN A 104 5.29 15.89 10.02
N LEU A 105 4.62 15.42 8.95
CA LEU A 105 3.46 14.52 9.07
C LEU A 105 3.78 13.29 9.94
N ALA A 106 5.00 12.77 9.87
CA ALA A 106 5.41 11.64 10.69
C ALA A 106 5.28 11.92 12.20
N TRP A 107 5.65 13.12 12.66
CA TRP A 107 5.51 13.50 14.06
C TRP A 107 4.03 13.67 14.46
N LYS A 108 3.20 14.14 13.51
CA LYS A 108 1.77 14.29 13.75
C LYS A 108 1.06 12.95 13.94
N PHE A 109 1.47 11.91 13.24
CA PHE A 109 0.96 10.56 13.44
C PHE A 109 1.55 9.87 14.68
N ASP A 110 2.79 10.19 15.07
CA ASP A 110 3.37 9.70 16.32
C ASP A 110 2.61 10.21 17.57
N GLU A 111 2.01 11.42 17.50
CA GLU A 111 1.13 11.94 18.57
C GLU A 111 -0.09 11.03 18.86
N ILE A 112 -0.48 10.18 17.92
CA ILE A 112 -1.55 9.18 18.08
C ILE A 112 -1.01 7.73 18.07
N GLY A 113 0.31 7.56 18.29
CA GLY A 113 0.97 6.27 18.42
C GLY A 113 1.37 5.58 17.13
N PHE A 114 1.24 6.25 15.96
CA PHE A 114 1.65 5.70 14.67
C PHE A 114 3.04 6.19 14.27
N LYS A 115 4.03 5.31 14.39
CA LYS A 115 5.43 5.59 13.99
C LYS A 115 5.65 5.24 12.54
N LYS A 116 6.34 6.12 11.82
CA LYS A 116 6.81 5.80 10.47
C LYS A 116 7.81 4.65 10.55
N GLN A 117 7.61 3.63 9.71
CA GLN A 117 8.43 2.43 9.67
C GLN A 117 9.42 2.49 8.53
N TYR A 118 8.93 2.85 7.34
CA TYR A 118 9.73 2.95 6.13
C TYR A 118 9.06 3.84 5.08
N ARG A 119 9.85 4.17 4.07
CA ARG A 119 9.43 4.91 2.89
C ARG A 119 9.92 4.22 1.63
N TYR A 120 9.04 4.16 0.65
CA TYR A 120 9.40 4.00 -0.76
C TYR A 120 9.38 5.36 -1.45
N TYR A 121 10.26 5.57 -2.42
CA TYR A 121 10.31 6.83 -3.17
C TYR A 121 10.99 6.66 -4.53
N LEU A 122 10.77 7.62 -5.43
CA LEU A 122 11.47 7.74 -6.70
C LEU A 122 12.74 8.58 -6.53
N ALA A 123 13.90 8.02 -6.89
CA ALA A 123 15.10 8.79 -7.04
C ALA A 123 14.96 9.75 -8.26
N ASP A 124 15.55 10.93 -8.13
CA ASP A 124 15.68 11.91 -9.21
C ASP A 124 14.35 12.36 -9.86
N SER A 125 13.24 12.37 -9.08
CA SER A 125 12.00 12.98 -9.53
C SER A 125 12.13 14.50 -9.60
N SER A 126 11.65 15.09 -10.70
CA SER A 126 11.58 16.55 -10.87
C SER A 126 10.41 17.17 -10.07
N ILE A 127 9.45 16.35 -9.63
CA ILE A 127 8.31 16.78 -8.83
C ILE A 127 8.62 16.54 -7.36
N LYS A 128 8.53 17.59 -6.56
CA LYS A 128 8.76 17.50 -5.12
C LYS A 128 7.81 16.50 -4.48
N ASN A 129 8.36 15.58 -3.67
CA ASN A 129 7.65 14.52 -2.98
C ASN A 129 6.94 13.51 -3.90
N GLU A 130 7.20 13.49 -5.20
CA GLU A 130 6.62 12.50 -6.10
C GLU A 130 7.08 11.09 -5.73
N GLY A 131 6.14 10.16 -5.80
CA GLY A 131 6.41 8.75 -5.62
C GLY A 131 6.61 8.34 -4.16
N PHE A 132 6.32 9.17 -3.18
CA PHE A 132 6.42 8.76 -1.79
C PHE A 132 5.26 7.83 -1.42
N VAL A 133 5.61 6.69 -0.83
CA VAL A 133 4.70 5.82 -0.08
C VAL A 133 5.33 5.56 1.27
N GLU A 134 4.66 5.94 2.32
CA GLU A 134 5.15 5.78 3.69
C GLU A 134 4.26 4.82 4.46
N LYS A 135 4.86 3.89 5.16
CA LYS A 135 4.14 3.01 6.08
C LYS A 135 4.26 3.49 7.52
N TYR A 136 3.11 3.58 8.17
CA TYR A 136 2.96 3.93 9.58
C TYR A 136 2.37 2.76 10.35
N SER A 137 2.84 2.53 11.59
CA SER A 137 2.34 1.44 12.43
C SER A 137 2.32 1.83 13.91
N ASN A 138 1.29 1.37 14.62
CA ASN A 138 1.23 1.40 16.08
C ASN A 138 1.63 0.05 16.73
N GLY A 139 2.22 -0.86 15.93
CA GLY A 139 2.61 -2.20 16.34
C GLY A 139 1.53 -3.27 16.14
N GLN A 140 0.28 -2.90 15.91
CA GLN A 140 -0.85 -3.81 15.72
C GLN A 140 -1.58 -3.56 14.39
N ILE A 141 -1.84 -2.31 14.09
CA ILE A 141 -2.41 -1.83 12.82
C ILE A 141 -1.37 -0.99 12.10
N HIS A 142 -1.42 -1.02 10.80
CA HIS A 142 -0.63 -0.13 9.96
C HIS A 142 -1.48 0.52 8.88
N PHE A 143 -0.98 1.64 8.38
CA PHE A 143 -1.53 2.28 7.19
C PHE A 143 -0.42 2.71 6.25
N ASP A 144 -0.72 2.71 4.98
CA ASP A 144 0.13 3.22 3.92
C ASP A 144 -0.39 4.60 3.48
N LEU A 145 0.53 5.56 3.44
CA LEU A 145 0.29 6.92 2.98
C LEU A 145 0.90 7.10 1.60
N PHE A 146 0.05 7.13 0.58
CA PHE A 146 0.43 7.39 -0.81
C PHE A 146 0.46 8.89 -1.08
N VAL A 147 1.58 9.40 -1.58
CA VAL A 147 1.67 10.80 -2.00
C VAL A 147 1.34 10.90 -3.49
N TYR A 148 0.19 11.53 -3.76
CA TYR A 148 -0.33 11.74 -5.10
C TYR A 148 0.17 13.05 -5.67
N SER A 149 0.65 13.03 -6.89
CA SER A 149 0.85 14.23 -7.70
C SER A 149 -0.42 14.53 -8.48
N ARG A 150 -0.66 15.82 -8.80
CA ARG A 150 -1.83 16.24 -9.56
C ARG A 150 -1.50 17.28 -10.61
N SER A 151 -2.29 17.26 -11.69
CA SER A 151 -2.41 18.32 -12.70
C SER A 151 -3.89 18.72 -12.82
N THR A 152 -4.21 19.61 -13.75
CA THR A 152 -5.60 19.97 -14.07
C THR A 152 -6.43 18.72 -14.44
N ASP A 153 -5.88 17.84 -15.27
CA ASP A 153 -6.62 16.75 -15.87
C ASP A 153 -6.44 15.40 -15.17
N ASN A 154 -5.31 15.20 -14.49
CA ASN A 154 -4.93 13.90 -13.94
C ASN A 154 -4.39 13.99 -12.52
N ILE A 155 -4.59 12.90 -11.78
CA ILE A 155 -3.87 12.60 -10.54
C ILE A 155 -3.13 11.28 -10.73
N TRP A 156 -1.99 11.11 -10.08
CA TRP A 156 -1.22 9.87 -10.12
C TRP A 156 -0.45 9.64 -8.83
N CYS A 157 -0.21 8.38 -8.52
CA CYS A 157 0.73 7.97 -7.50
C CYS A 157 1.65 6.87 -8.03
N TRP A 158 2.62 6.50 -7.24
CA TRP A 158 3.49 5.38 -7.51
C TRP A 158 3.25 4.30 -6.45
N SER A 159 3.21 3.05 -6.87
CA SER A 159 3.30 1.89 -6.00
C SER A 159 4.61 1.15 -6.23
N TYR A 160 4.97 0.26 -5.31
CA TYR A 160 6.28 -0.38 -5.32
C TYR A 160 6.17 -1.87 -5.07
N LEU A 161 6.63 -2.67 -6.03
CA LEU A 161 6.71 -4.11 -5.91
C LEU A 161 8.16 -4.56 -5.85
N LYS A 162 8.46 -5.39 -4.86
CA LYS A 162 9.76 -6.01 -4.70
C LYS A 162 9.73 -7.41 -5.27
N ASP A 163 10.52 -7.67 -6.29
CA ASP A 163 10.62 -8.99 -6.89
C ASP A 163 11.48 -9.95 -6.03
N GLU A 164 11.60 -11.20 -6.48
CA GLU A 164 12.39 -12.22 -5.81
C GLU A 164 13.89 -11.91 -5.76
N SER A 165 14.38 -11.05 -6.65
CA SER A 165 15.79 -10.62 -6.73
C SER A 165 16.05 -9.36 -5.90
N ASN A 166 15.05 -8.90 -5.11
CA ASN A 166 15.06 -7.65 -4.37
C ASN A 166 15.10 -6.38 -5.25
N VAL A 167 14.82 -6.50 -6.54
CA VAL A 167 14.65 -5.33 -7.41
C VAL A 167 13.32 -4.68 -7.09
N LEU A 168 13.37 -3.39 -6.83
CA LEU A 168 12.19 -2.58 -6.54
C LEU A 168 11.66 -1.97 -7.84
N THR A 169 10.52 -2.48 -8.30
CA THR A 169 9.81 -1.94 -9.47
C THR A 169 8.82 -0.89 -9.00
N ALA A 170 8.95 0.33 -9.50
CA ALA A 170 7.99 1.40 -9.31
C ALA A 170 6.94 1.37 -10.44
N ILE A 171 5.67 1.44 -10.07
CA ILE A 171 4.52 1.39 -10.97
C ILE A 171 3.73 2.68 -10.81
N LYS A 172 3.64 3.47 -11.87
CA LYS A 172 2.83 4.71 -11.90
C LYS A 172 1.41 4.37 -12.25
N LEU A 173 0.51 4.71 -11.34
CA LEU A 173 -0.94 4.57 -11.48
C LEU A 173 -1.54 5.96 -11.71
N GLN A 174 -2.42 6.11 -12.69
CA GLN A 174 -2.97 7.41 -13.09
C GLN A 174 -4.49 7.34 -13.26
N TRP A 175 -5.15 8.40 -12.82
CA TRP A 175 -6.60 8.59 -12.94
C TRP A 175 -6.92 10.01 -13.45
N PRO A 176 -8.10 10.23 -14.06
CA PRO A 176 -8.62 11.57 -14.28
C PRO A 176 -8.77 12.32 -12.94
N ASN A 177 -8.43 13.59 -12.91
CA ASN A 177 -8.63 14.45 -11.75
C ASN A 177 -10.10 14.88 -11.65
N SER A 178 -10.87 14.16 -10.85
CA SER A 178 -12.29 14.49 -10.61
C SER A 178 -12.52 15.33 -9.36
N GLY A 179 -11.46 15.65 -8.60
CA GLY A 179 -11.54 16.25 -7.26
C GLY A 179 -12.01 15.25 -6.20
N LEU A 180 -12.27 15.75 -5.00
CA LEU A 180 -12.72 14.96 -3.86
C LEU A 180 -14.21 15.22 -3.54
N GLN A 181 -14.84 14.27 -2.87
CA GLN A 181 -16.14 14.38 -2.20
C GLN A 181 -16.06 13.65 -0.86
N ARG A 182 -17.04 13.84 0.02
CA ARG A 182 -17.14 13.10 1.28
C ARG A 182 -18.26 12.06 1.20
N ILE A 183 -18.06 10.92 1.84
CA ILE A 183 -19.06 9.87 2.04
C ILE A 183 -19.15 9.54 3.52
N ILE A 184 -20.26 8.93 3.95
CA ILE A 184 -20.34 8.35 5.29
C ILE A 184 -19.76 6.93 5.23
N PHE A 185 -18.70 6.70 6.00
CA PHE A 185 -18.09 5.38 6.17
C PHE A 185 -17.73 5.17 7.64
N GLN A 186 -18.16 4.06 8.23
CA GLN A 186 -18.02 3.76 9.66
C GLN A 186 -18.53 4.88 10.58
N GLY A 187 -19.63 5.53 10.18
CA GLY A 187 -20.24 6.64 10.93
C GLY A 187 -19.48 7.97 10.85
N LEU A 188 -18.46 8.09 10.01
CA LEU A 188 -17.66 9.30 9.83
C LEU A 188 -17.82 9.85 8.40
N GLU A 189 -17.72 11.17 8.25
CA GLU A 189 -17.52 11.77 6.94
C GLU A 189 -16.07 11.60 6.50
N VAL A 190 -15.84 10.83 5.41
CA VAL A 190 -14.51 10.49 4.92
C VAL A 190 -14.34 10.96 3.48
N PRO A 191 -13.23 11.64 3.15
CA PRO A 191 -12.96 12.08 1.80
C PRO A 191 -12.62 10.90 0.89
N VAL A 192 -13.16 10.92 -0.34
CA VAL A 192 -12.92 9.95 -1.41
C VAL A 192 -12.81 10.70 -2.75
N PRO A 193 -12.22 10.10 -3.81
CA PRO A 193 -12.34 10.63 -5.16
C PRO A 193 -13.82 10.86 -5.53
N ARG A 194 -14.16 11.96 -6.20
CA ARG A 194 -15.55 12.34 -6.50
C ARG A 194 -16.31 11.28 -7.32
N ASN A 195 -15.59 10.51 -8.15
CA ASN A 195 -16.12 9.33 -8.83
C ASN A 195 -15.46 8.06 -8.29
N PRO A 196 -15.82 7.59 -7.07
CA PRO A 196 -15.12 6.47 -6.44
C PRO A 196 -15.29 5.16 -7.21
N LYS A 197 -16.44 4.93 -7.85
CA LYS A 197 -16.67 3.74 -8.69
C LYS A 197 -15.78 3.73 -9.93
N GLY A 198 -15.68 4.86 -10.64
CA GLY A 198 -14.78 5.00 -11.79
C GLY A 198 -13.30 4.90 -11.38
N PHE A 199 -12.94 5.41 -10.21
CA PHE A 199 -11.58 5.28 -9.65
C PHE A 199 -11.23 3.80 -9.41
N LEU A 200 -12.14 3.04 -8.80
CA LEU A 200 -11.97 1.60 -8.54
C LEU A 200 -12.00 0.77 -9.84
N GLU A 201 -12.87 1.12 -10.80
CA GLU A 201 -12.92 0.44 -12.09
C GLU A 201 -11.65 0.65 -12.91
N ALA A 202 -11.07 1.85 -12.88
CA ALA A 202 -9.78 2.12 -13.52
C ALA A 202 -8.67 1.25 -12.92
N LEU A 203 -8.62 1.11 -11.59
CA LEU A 203 -7.61 0.34 -10.88
C LEU A 203 -7.80 -1.17 -11.02
N TYR A 204 -8.97 -1.66 -10.64
CA TYR A 204 -9.26 -3.11 -10.51
C TYR A 204 -9.95 -3.71 -11.73
N GLY A 205 -10.28 -2.89 -12.76
CA GLY A 205 -11.04 -3.31 -13.93
C GLY A 205 -12.55 -3.41 -13.69
N LYS A 206 -13.31 -3.72 -14.73
CA LYS A 206 -14.80 -3.82 -14.68
C LYS A 206 -15.34 -4.81 -13.65
N GLY A 207 -14.52 -5.78 -13.26
CA GLY A 207 -14.87 -6.81 -12.26
C GLY A 207 -14.69 -6.38 -10.80
N TRP A 208 -14.32 -5.14 -10.50
CA TRP A 208 -13.95 -4.65 -9.17
C TRP A 208 -14.99 -4.93 -8.07
N SER A 209 -16.25 -4.98 -8.41
CA SER A 209 -17.34 -5.27 -7.47
C SER A 209 -17.41 -6.74 -7.01
N LYS A 210 -16.69 -7.65 -7.68
CA LYS A 210 -16.59 -9.05 -7.28
C LYS A 210 -15.32 -9.28 -6.46
N PRO A 211 -15.41 -9.92 -5.28
CA PRO A 211 -14.23 -10.21 -4.48
C PRO A 211 -13.18 -11.02 -5.26
N CYS A 212 -11.94 -10.55 -5.26
CA CYS A 212 -10.78 -11.24 -5.81
C CYS A 212 -9.78 -11.43 -4.67
N VAL A 213 -9.38 -12.68 -4.40
CA VAL A 213 -8.47 -13.00 -3.29
C VAL A 213 -7.00 -12.74 -3.65
N TYR A 214 -6.71 -12.63 -4.94
CA TYR A 214 -5.35 -12.40 -5.42
C TYR A 214 -5.35 -11.24 -6.40
N TRP A 215 -4.82 -10.13 -5.98
CA TRP A 215 -4.58 -8.95 -6.80
C TRP A 215 -3.24 -8.33 -6.40
N ASP A 216 -2.50 -7.81 -7.35
CA ASP A 216 -1.30 -6.98 -7.13
C ASP A 216 -1.26 -5.83 -8.15
N ASP A 217 -0.40 -4.83 -7.89
CA ASP A 217 -0.36 -3.59 -8.66
C ASP A 217 0.03 -3.78 -10.14
N THR A 218 0.63 -4.93 -10.51
CA THR A 218 0.89 -5.24 -11.93
C THR A 218 -0.37 -5.56 -12.72
N MET A 219 -1.48 -5.86 -12.03
CA MET A 219 -2.78 -6.14 -12.61
C MET A 219 -3.63 -4.88 -12.77
N ALA A 220 -3.16 -3.72 -12.32
CA ALA A 220 -3.90 -2.47 -12.38
C ALA A 220 -4.19 -2.06 -13.83
N GLY A 221 -5.45 -1.68 -14.09
CA GLY A 221 -5.90 -1.28 -15.42
C GLY A 221 -5.42 0.11 -15.85
N ASN A 222 -4.97 0.92 -14.90
CA ASN A 222 -4.57 2.32 -15.08
C ASN A 222 -3.05 2.56 -14.96
N ILE A 223 -2.25 1.53 -15.22
CA ILE A 223 -0.79 1.67 -15.27
C ILE A 223 -0.42 2.60 -16.42
N SER A 224 0.30 3.68 -16.10
CA SER A 224 0.83 4.65 -17.08
C SER A 224 2.33 4.51 -17.29
N GLN A 225 3.06 3.95 -16.32
CA GLN A 225 4.51 3.73 -16.41
C GLN A 225 4.97 2.62 -15.48
N ILE A 226 6.00 1.88 -15.89
CA ILE A 226 6.73 0.91 -15.05
C ILE A 226 8.21 1.28 -15.08
N ASP A 227 8.82 1.40 -13.91
CA ASP A 227 10.22 1.76 -13.76
C ASP A 227 10.92 0.81 -12.78
N LYS A 228 11.96 0.11 -13.26
CA LYS A 228 12.75 -0.85 -12.48
C LYS A 228 14.07 -0.27 -11.93
N THR A 229 14.32 1.02 -12.20
CA THR A 229 15.64 1.62 -11.96
C THR A 229 15.64 2.68 -10.87
N ARG A 230 14.54 3.45 -10.74
CA ARG A 230 14.46 4.61 -9.85
C ARG A 230 13.80 4.34 -8.49
N GLY A 231 13.14 3.20 -8.32
CA GLY A 231 12.55 2.85 -7.03
C GLY A 231 13.61 2.75 -5.93
N ARG A 232 13.37 3.39 -4.80
CA ARG A 232 14.23 3.36 -3.61
C ARG A 232 13.41 3.05 -2.37
N PHE A 233 14.09 2.53 -1.37
CA PHE A 233 13.53 2.14 -0.09
C PHE A 233 14.45 2.57 1.04
N GLU A 234 13.89 3.14 2.08
CA GLU A 234 14.60 3.46 3.32
C GLU A 234 13.80 3.02 4.56
N HIS A 235 14.51 2.52 5.56
CA HIS A 235 13.99 2.39 6.92
C HIS A 235 14.14 3.72 7.65
N VAL A 236 13.20 4.04 8.54
CA VAL A 236 13.21 5.26 9.35
C VAL A 236 13.44 4.90 10.80
#